data_f28c0fd0230fedb1a5523fa6a92db2b1
#
_entry.id   f28c0fd0230fedb1a5523fa6a92db2b1
#
_cell.length_a   1.000
_cell.length_b   1.000
_cell.length_c   1.000
_cell.angle_alpha   90.00
_cell.angle_beta   90.00
_cell.angle_gamma   90.00
#
_symmetry.space_group_name_H-M   'P 1'
#
loop_
_entity.id
_entity.type
_entity.pdbx_description
1 polymer ?
#
loop_
_entity_poly.entity_id
_entity_poly.type
_entity_poly.pdbx_seq_one_letter_code
_entity_poly.pdbx_strand_id
1 'polypeptide(L)'
;YKASHINHPDGIWTRNSDANYRYLYNLWTRLCEEYTHRYGREHLTETKLKNLLLHPPKNIEHASMADIHGLPLAMPDDVKCRSVVKSYRRYYKKYKMPFARYTKREIPEFMVEELHAGYAS
;
A
#
# COMPACT_ATOMS: atom_id res chain seq x y z
N TYR A 1 -0.59 -20.73 5.48
CA TYR A 1 0.52 -20.03 4.81
C TYR A 1 1.80 -20.20 5.60
N LYS A 2 2.88 -20.51 4.91
CA LYS A 2 4.21 -20.53 5.52
C LYS A 2 4.70 -19.10 5.74
N ALA A 3 5.35 -18.87 6.87
CA ALA A 3 6.02 -17.61 7.10
C ALA A 3 7.17 -17.44 6.08
N SER A 4 7.18 -16.33 5.37
CA SER A 4 8.23 -15.97 4.43
C SER A 4 8.55 -14.49 4.59
N HIS A 5 9.78 -14.11 4.18
CA HIS A 5 10.20 -12.70 4.27
C HIS A 5 10.03 -12.09 5.66
N ILE A 6 10.34 -12.86 6.73
CA ILE A 6 10.19 -12.44 8.12
C ILE A 6 10.90 -11.12 8.41
N ASN A 7 12.05 -10.89 7.77
CA ASN A 7 12.85 -9.68 7.94
C ASN A 7 12.59 -8.62 6.88
N HIS A 8 11.51 -8.74 6.11
CA HIS A 8 11.14 -7.70 5.15
C HIS A 8 10.83 -6.40 5.90
N PRO A 9 11.36 -5.24 5.46
CA PRO A 9 11.15 -3.97 6.16
C PRO A 9 9.68 -3.63 6.44
N ASP A 10 8.78 -3.90 5.50
CA ASP A 10 7.35 -3.64 5.67
C ASP A 10 6.74 -4.52 6.77
N GLY A 11 7.17 -5.77 6.86
CA GLY A 11 6.73 -6.68 7.92
C GLY A 11 7.23 -6.24 9.29
N ILE A 12 8.50 -5.81 9.38
CA ILE A 12 9.08 -5.28 10.61
C ILE A 12 8.33 -4.02 11.05
N TRP A 13 8.08 -3.09 10.13
CA TRP A 13 7.31 -1.88 10.41
C TRP A 13 5.91 -2.22 10.95
N THR A 14 5.23 -3.17 10.33
CA THR A 14 3.89 -3.60 10.73
C THR A 14 3.86 -4.15 12.16
N ARG A 15 4.91 -4.87 12.57
CA ARG A 15 5.01 -5.47 13.91
C ARG A 15 5.48 -4.50 15.00
N ASN A 16 5.94 -3.31 14.64
CA ASN A 16 6.45 -2.34 15.61
C ASN A 16 5.38 -1.79 16.54
N SER A 17 4.13 -1.70 16.11
CA SER A 17 3.04 -1.27 16.96
C SER A 17 1.68 -1.75 16.46
N ASP A 18 0.69 -1.77 17.35
CA ASP A 18 -0.68 -2.10 16.98
C ASP A 18 -1.26 -1.03 16.04
N ALA A 19 -0.88 0.23 16.20
CA ALA A 19 -1.30 1.30 15.30
C ALA A 19 -0.78 1.09 13.88
N ASN A 20 0.49 0.68 13.72
CA ASN A 20 1.05 0.33 12.41
C ASN A 20 0.31 -0.86 11.81
N TYR A 21 0.05 -1.88 12.60
CA TYR A 21 -0.69 -3.07 12.18
C TYR A 21 -2.10 -2.68 11.68
N ARG A 22 -2.83 -1.87 12.44
CA ARG A 22 -4.19 -1.44 12.07
C ARG A 22 -4.19 -0.56 10.83
N TYR A 23 -3.20 0.29 10.66
CA TYR A 23 -3.04 1.09 9.45
C TYR A 23 -2.92 0.18 8.22
N LEU A 24 -2.04 -0.81 8.28
CA LEU A 24 -1.86 -1.74 7.16
C LEU A 24 -3.11 -2.59 6.92
N TYR A 25 -3.77 -3.05 7.97
CA TYR A 25 -5.02 -3.80 7.86
C TYR A 25 -6.09 -2.96 7.14
N ASN A 26 -6.26 -1.70 7.55
CA ASN A 26 -7.25 -0.81 6.92
C ASN A 26 -6.91 -0.54 5.45
N LEU A 27 -5.65 -0.34 5.13
CA LEU A 27 -5.20 -0.19 3.75
C LEU A 27 -5.53 -1.44 2.94
N TRP A 28 -5.22 -2.61 3.47
CA TRP A 28 -5.51 -3.88 2.82
C TRP A 28 -7.00 -4.10 2.57
N THR A 29 -7.86 -3.80 3.56
CA THR A 29 -9.31 -3.92 3.37
C THR A 29 -9.83 -2.98 2.29
N ARG A 30 -9.30 -1.76 2.20
CA ARG A 30 -9.65 -0.84 1.12
C ARG A 30 -9.19 -1.34 -0.24
N LEU A 31 -8.02 -1.96 -0.32
CA LEU A 31 -7.55 -2.60 -1.55
C LEU A 31 -8.45 -3.76 -1.96
N CYS A 32 -8.94 -4.53 -1.00
CA CYS A 32 -9.92 -5.59 -1.25
C CYS A 32 -11.24 -5.06 -1.80
N GLU A 33 -11.74 -3.98 -1.22
CA GLU A 33 -12.95 -3.29 -1.70
C GLU A 33 -12.75 -2.77 -3.13
N GLU A 34 -11.59 -2.20 -3.42
CA GLU A 34 -11.24 -1.72 -4.75
C GLU A 34 -11.17 -2.87 -5.75
N TYR A 35 -10.60 -4.00 -5.36
CA TYR A 35 -10.57 -5.20 -6.21
C TYR A 35 -11.98 -5.67 -6.55
N THR A 36 -12.86 -5.76 -5.55
CA THR A 36 -14.26 -6.17 -5.73
C THR A 36 -14.99 -5.18 -6.65
N HIS A 37 -14.77 -3.88 -6.47
CA HIS A 37 -15.35 -2.84 -7.34
C HIS A 37 -14.93 -3.00 -8.80
N ARG A 38 -13.63 -3.24 -9.04
CA ARG A 38 -13.08 -3.32 -10.40
C ARG A 38 -13.46 -4.61 -11.11
N TYR A 39 -13.47 -5.73 -10.40
CA TYR A 39 -13.59 -7.06 -11.01
C TYR A 39 -14.88 -7.79 -10.68
N GLY A 40 -15.74 -7.24 -9.81
CA GLY A 40 -17.05 -7.80 -9.48
C GLY A 40 -17.04 -9.09 -8.68
N ARG A 41 -15.90 -9.40 -8.02
CA ARG A 41 -15.75 -10.59 -7.19
C ARG A 41 -14.78 -10.33 -6.05
N GLU A 42 -14.94 -11.02 -4.91
CA GLU A 42 -14.01 -10.90 -3.80
C GLU A 42 -12.67 -11.58 -4.11
N HIS A 43 -11.59 -10.93 -3.66
CA HIS A 43 -10.26 -11.55 -3.68
C HIS A 43 -10.21 -12.71 -2.67
N LEU A 44 -9.61 -13.83 -3.06
CA LEU A 44 -9.56 -15.03 -2.21
C LEU A 44 -8.90 -14.77 -0.85
N THR A 45 -7.86 -13.96 -0.81
CA THR A 45 -7.17 -13.57 0.42
C THR A 45 -8.10 -12.85 1.39
N GLU A 46 -8.95 -11.95 0.89
CA GLU A 46 -9.96 -11.26 1.71
C GLU A 46 -10.90 -12.26 2.37
N THR A 47 -11.48 -13.16 1.60
CA THR A 47 -12.42 -14.15 2.10
C THR A 47 -11.80 -15.01 3.22
N LYS A 48 -10.53 -15.40 3.06
CA LYS A 48 -9.85 -16.29 4.00
C LYS A 48 -9.33 -15.59 5.25
N LEU A 49 -8.85 -14.35 5.14
CA LEU A 49 -8.03 -13.73 6.18
C LEU A 49 -8.66 -12.53 6.86
N LYS A 50 -9.74 -11.95 6.33
CA LYS A 50 -10.30 -10.70 6.83
C LYS A 50 -10.60 -10.75 8.34
N ASN A 51 -11.29 -11.77 8.79
CA ASN A 51 -11.66 -11.91 10.20
C ASN A 51 -10.47 -12.33 11.06
N LEU A 52 -9.58 -13.16 10.52
CA LEU A 52 -8.40 -13.63 11.23
C LEU A 52 -7.44 -12.47 11.56
N LEU A 53 -7.28 -11.53 10.64
CA LEU A 53 -6.32 -10.44 10.77
C LEU A 53 -6.92 -9.18 11.39
N LEU A 54 -8.21 -9.17 11.73
CA LEU A 54 -8.91 -7.98 12.22
C LEU A 54 -8.27 -7.38 13.48
N HIS A 55 -7.78 -8.23 14.38
CA HIS A 55 -7.18 -7.78 15.65
C HIS A 55 -5.66 -7.95 15.61
N PRO A 56 -4.91 -6.94 16.10
CA PRO A 56 -3.46 -7.07 16.20
C PRO A 56 -3.06 -8.22 17.12
N PRO A 57 -1.89 -8.85 16.89
CA PRO A 57 -1.32 -9.78 17.87
C PRO A 57 -1.17 -9.15 19.24
N LYS A 58 -1.35 -9.93 20.30
CA LYS A 58 -1.29 -9.42 21.67
C LYS A 58 0.11 -9.00 22.11
N ASN A 59 1.13 -9.51 21.46
CA ASN A 59 2.54 -9.34 21.84
C ASN A 59 3.24 -8.14 21.17
N ILE A 60 2.49 -7.30 20.45
CA ILE A 60 3.07 -6.09 19.85
C ILE A 60 2.77 -4.86 20.70
N GLU A 61 3.65 -3.87 20.64
CA GLU A 61 3.52 -2.66 21.43
C GLU A 61 2.32 -1.81 21.03
N HIS A 62 1.75 -1.11 22.00
CA HIS A 62 0.68 -0.16 21.75
C HIS A 62 1.26 1.20 21.35
N ALA A 63 0.63 1.84 20.35
CA ALA A 63 0.89 3.22 19.98
C ALA A 63 -0.43 3.89 19.62
N SER A 64 -0.56 5.19 19.92
CA SER A 64 -1.77 5.94 19.62
C SER A 64 -1.93 6.26 18.14
N MET A 65 -0.81 6.33 17.40
CA MET A 65 -0.80 6.66 15.97
C MET A 65 0.21 5.79 15.22
N ALA A 66 -0.11 5.46 13.97
CA ALA A 66 0.82 4.77 13.09
C ALA A 66 1.98 5.70 12.70
N ASP A 67 3.19 5.12 12.61
CA ASP A 67 4.41 5.82 12.20
C ASP A 67 4.50 5.89 10.67
N ILE A 68 3.74 6.81 10.06
CA ILE A 68 3.72 6.95 8.60
C ILE A 68 5.08 7.43 8.07
N HIS A 69 5.75 8.31 8.81
CA HIS A 69 7.06 8.83 8.39
C HIS A 69 8.16 7.76 8.46
N GLY A 70 7.99 6.74 9.28
CA GLY A 70 8.88 5.59 9.36
C GLY A 70 8.53 4.46 8.39
N LEU A 71 7.49 4.61 7.57
CA LEU A 71 7.11 3.60 6.59
C LEU A 71 8.25 3.37 5.61
N PRO A 72 8.71 2.12 5.43
CA PRO A 72 9.80 1.82 4.51
C PRO A 72 9.47 2.19 3.06
N LEU A 73 10.49 2.69 2.35
CA LEU A 73 10.37 3.05 0.95
C LEU A 73 10.92 1.90 0.09
N ALA A 74 10.04 0.96 -0.25
CA ALA A 74 10.37 -0.20 -1.07
C ALA A 74 10.38 0.19 -2.56
N MET A 75 11.40 0.97 -2.97
CA MET A 75 11.52 1.51 -4.32
C MET A 75 12.97 1.87 -4.64
N PRO A 76 13.32 2.09 -5.94
CA PRO A 76 14.63 2.58 -6.31
C PRO A 76 14.95 3.95 -5.69
N ASP A 77 16.23 4.20 -5.42
CA ASP A 77 16.67 5.41 -4.71
C ASP A 77 16.38 6.71 -5.45
N ASP A 78 16.32 6.67 -6.78
CA ASP A 78 16.07 7.85 -7.62
C ASP A 78 14.69 8.50 -7.39
N VAL A 79 13.74 7.79 -6.82
CA VAL A 79 12.40 8.32 -6.51
C VAL A 79 12.18 8.59 -5.02
N LYS A 80 13.14 8.24 -4.15
CA LYS A 80 13.03 8.47 -2.71
C LYS A 80 13.22 9.93 -2.36
N CYS A 81 12.41 10.42 -1.40
CA CYS A 81 12.57 11.74 -0.80
C CYS A 81 12.09 11.68 0.65
N ARG A 82 12.13 12.82 1.37
CA ARG A 82 11.71 12.86 2.78
C ARG A 82 10.25 12.51 3.01
N SER A 83 9.39 12.85 2.04
CA SER A 83 7.96 12.55 2.13
C SER A 83 7.68 11.15 1.60
N VAL A 84 7.10 10.30 2.44
CA VAL A 84 6.67 8.94 2.06
C VAL A 84 5.65 9.01 0.91
N VAL A 85 4.65 9.88 1.03
CA VAL A 85 3.60 10.03 0.01
C VAL A 85 4.18 10.48 -1.32
N LYS A 86 5.05 11.51 -1.31
CA LYS A 86 5.70 11.99 -2.53
C LYS A 86 6.60 10.92 -3.15
N SER A 87 7.32 10.16 -2.34
CA SER A 87 8.17 9.07 -2.81
C SER A 87 7.35 8.02 -3.55
N TYR A 88 6.25 7.55 -2.98
CA TYR A 88 5.39 6.57 -3.63
C TYR A 88 4.72 7.12 -4.88
N ARG A 89 4.28 8.38 -4.89
CA ARG A 89 3.72 9.02 -6.09
C ARG A 89 4.75 9.09 -7.22
N ARG A 90 5.98 9.47 -6.92
CA ARG A 90 7.10 9.50 -7.88
C ARG A 90 7.41 8.11 -8.40
N TYR A 91 7.41 7.11 -7.53
CA TYR A 91 7.62 5.72 -7.90
C TYR A 91 6.55 5.23 -8.89
N TYR A 92 5.28 5.50 -8.59
CA TYR A 92 4.18 5.12 -9.49
C TYR A 92 4.25 5.84 -10.83
N LYS A 93 4.53 7.13 -10.86
CA LYS A 93 4.68 7.89 -12.10
C LYS A 93 5.79 7.33 -12.98
N LYS A 94 6.94 7.06 -12.40
CA LYS A 94 8.13 6.67 -13.16
C LYS A 94 8.12 5.20 -13.58
N TYR A 95 7.75 4.31 -12.66
CA TYR A 95 7.92 2.87 -12.86
C TYR A 95 6.63 2.09 -13.08
N LYS A 96 5.50 2.58 -12.59
CA LYS A 96 4.23 1.85 -12.61
C LYS A 96 3.23 2.38 -13.64
N MET A 97 3.37 3.62 -14.08
CA MET A 97 2.42 4.22 -15.03
C MET A 97 2.24 3.38 -16.30
N PRO A 98 3.29 2.79 -16.91
CA PRO A 98 3.10 1.96 -18.11
C PRO A 98 2.22 0.73 -17.89
N PHE A 99 2.10 0.27 -16.64
CA PHE A 99 1.32 -0.92 -16.29
C PHE A 99 0.04 -0.57 -15.52
N ALA A 100 -0.14 0.70 -15.14
CA ALA A 100 -1.28 1.12 -14.31
C ALA A 100 -2.57 1.08 -15.12
N ARG A 101 -3.60 0.50 -14.56
CA ARG A 101 -4.95 0.44 -15.14
C ARG A 101 -5.97 0.81 -14.07
N TYR A 102 -6.83 1.76 -14.39
CA TYR A 102 -7.83 2.29 -13.46
C TYR A 102 -9.24 1.85 -13.88
N THR A 103 -9.44 0.52 -13.99
CA THR A 103 -10.72 -0.09 -14.36
C THR A 103 -11.83 0.41 -13.43
N LYS A 104 -12.89 0.99 -14.00
CA LYS A 104 -14.05 1.56 -13.28
C LYS A 104 -13.69 2.69 -12.30
N ARG A 105 -12.53 3.33 -12.48
CA ARG A 105 -12.09 4.46 -11.65
C ARG A 105 -11.48 5.55 -12.53
N GLU A 106 -11.63 6.79 -12.09
CA GLU A 106 -10.89 7.90 -12.69
C GLU A 106 -9.40 7.77 -12.40
N ILE A 107 -8.58 8.20 -13.33
CA ILE A 107 -7.13 8.23 -13.13
C ILE A 107 -6.81 9.29 -12.07
N PRO A 108 -6.03 8.96 -11.02
CA PRO A 108 -5.63 9.95 -10.01
C PRO A 108 -4.95 11.16 -10.63
N GLU A 109 -5.21 12.34 -10.10
CA GLU A 109 -4.73 13.61 -10.64
C GLU A 109 -3.22 13.62 -10.87
N PHE A 110 -2.44 13.09 -9.92
CA PHE A 110 -0.97 13.07 -10.05
C PHE A 110 -0.49 12.19 -11.20
N MET A 111 -1.26 11.18 -11.62
CA MET A 111 -0.96 10.32 -12.76
C MET A 111 -1.38 10.97 -14.09
N VAL A 112 -2.46 11.74 -14.07
CA VAL A 112 -2.95 12.47 -15.27
C VAL A 112 -1.90 13.49 -15.73
N GLU A 113 -1.30 14.25 -14.82
CA GLU A 113 -0.24 15.21 -15.13
C GLU A 113 0.93 14.55 -15.86
N GLU A 114 1.34 13.37 -15.40
CA GLU A 114 2.44 12.64 -16.00
C GLU A 114 2.09 12.09 -17.39
N LEU A 115 0.87 11.63 -17.58
CA LEU A 115 0.38 11.20 -18.89
C LEU A 115 0.41 12.36 -19.90
N HIS A 116 -0.05 13.55 -19.51
CA HIS A 116 -0.04 14.73 -20.38
C HIS A 116 1.40 15.14 -20.72
N ALA A 117 2.31 15.12 -19.75
CA ALA A 117 3.73 15.42 -19.99
C ALA A 117 4.34 14.40 -20.97
N GLY A 118 4.00 13.12 -20.85
CA GLY A 118 4.45 12.08 -21.77
C GLY A 118 3.97 12.28 -23.20
N TYR A 119 2.76 12.77 -23.38
CA TYR A 119 2.20 13.05 -24.70
C TYR A 119 2.69 14.40 -25.30
N ALA A 120 3.10 15.34 -24.46
CA ALA A 120 3.60 16.63 -24.91
C ALA A 120 5.05 16.59 -25.39
N SER A 121 5.77 15.54 -25.06
CA SER A 121 7.14 15.32 -25.50
C SER A 121 7.17 14.48 -26.79
#